data_eb086c72d0719a32bde0374a9721057d
#
_entry.id   eb086c72d0719a32bde0374a9721057d
#
_cell.length_a   1.000
_cell.length_b   1.000
_cell.length_c   1.000
_cell.angle_alpha   90.00
_cell.angle_beta   90.00
_cell.angle_gamma   90.00
#
_symmetry.space_group_name_H-M   'P 1'
#
loop_
_entity.id
_entity.type
_entity.pdbx_description
1 polymer ?
#
loop_
_entity_poly.entity_id
_entity_poly.type
_entity_poly.pdbx_seq_one_letter_code
_entity_poly.pdbx_strand_id
1 'polypeptide(L)'
;ERNMKRIRIGKDIEIHWPILTNGQQVALEGRDLRLFVHLPSHMDIPVDFTTEGNTAIFTISGAMQKSIGVYRLTMWENLQKRGQTAVDYCKAFELVPTTLLEGGEDESNLTTETVNLEASSLVIGLPGESAYEAFKKYNPNSELTEEEYAEAPINAANAANEAAKAA
;
A
#
# COMPACT_ATOMS: atom_id res chain seq x y z
N GLU A 1 10.98 -13.45 13.17
CA GLU A 1 9.53 -13.28 13.20
C GLU A 1 9.14 -12.14 14.12
N ARG A 2 8.16 -11.39 13.70
CA ARG A 2 7.75 -10.20 14.39
C ARG A 2 6.46 -10.40 15.13
N ASN A 3 6.37 -9.89 16.35
CA ASN A 3 5.15 -9.94 17.12
C ASN A 3 4.21 -8.83 16.71
N MET A 4 2.97 -9.21 16.39
CA MET A 4 1.95 -8.24 16.07
C MET A 4 1.50 -7.57 17.37
N LYS A 5 1.34 -6.24 17.31
CA LYS A 5 0.94 -5.50 18.49
C LYS A 5 -0.53 -5.76 18.80
N ARG A 6 -0.84 -5.95 20.06
CA ARG A 6 -2.20 -6.17 20.52
C ARG A 6 -2.63 -4.92 21.27
N ILE A 7 -3.78 -4.39 20.91
CA ILE A 7 -4.23 -3.09 21.39
C ILE A 7 -5.67 -3.20 21.84
N ARG A 8 -5.97 -2.58 22.98
CA ARG A 8 -7.33 -2.53 23.48
C ARG A 8 -8.21 -1.79 22.47
N ILE A 9 -9.37 -2.39 22.17
CA ILE A 9 -10.30 -1.75 21.25
C ILE A 9 -10.79 -0.43 21.85
N GLY A 10 -10.94 0.59 21.00
CA GLY A 10 -11.42 1.89 21.41
C GLY A 10 -10.36 2.97 21.44
N LYS A 11 -9.08 2.60 21.44
CA LYS A 11 -8.01 3.59 21.41
C LYS A 11 -7.81 4.09 19.99
N ASP A 12 -7.47 5.36 19.85
CA ASP A 12 -7.00 5.87 18.56
C ASP A 12 -5.62 5.30 18.31
N ILE A 13 -5.40 4.86 17.08
CA ILE A 13 -4.15 4.19 16.72
C ILE A 13 -3.52 4.96 15.57
N GLU A 14 -2.31 5.49 15.82
CA GLU A 14 -1.56 6.15 14.77
C GLU A 14 -0.59 5.15 14.18
N ILE A 15 -0.64 4.99 12.86
CA ILE A 15 0.12 3.96 12.16
C ILE A 15 1.11 4.63 11.24
N HIS A 16 2.35 4.15 11.28
CA HIS A 16 3.43 4.58 10.40
C HIS A 16 3.81 3.40 9.54
N TRP A 17 3.53 3.51 8.26
CA TRP A 17 3.74 2.41 7.32
C TRP A 17 4.71 2.84 6.24
N PRO A 18 5.99 2.44 6.33
CA PRO A 18 6.94 2.76 5.27
C PRO A 18 6.62 1.96 4.01
N ILE A 19 6.64 2.63 2.87
CA ILE A 19 6.35 2.01 1.58
C ILE A 19 7.57 2.21 0.69
N LEU A 20 8.12 1.10 0.23
CA LEU A 20 9.20 1.15 -0.75
C LEU A 20 8.58 1.02 -2.14
N THR A 21 9.32 1.47 -3.14
CA THR A 21 8.90 1.33 -4.52
C THR A 21 9.97 0.54 -5.23
N ASN A 22 9.63 -0.69 -5.63
CA ASN A 22 10.61 -1.62 -6.21
C ASN A 22 11.84 -1.73 -5.32
N GLY A 23 11.61 -1.79 -4.00
CA GLY A 23 12.67 -1.95 -3.01
C GLY A 23 13.44 -0.70 -2.69
N GLN A 24 13.05 0.47 -3.22
CA GLN A 24 13.77 1.70 -3.03
C GLN A 24 12.92 2.70 -2.26
N GLN A 25 13.59 3.57 -1.51
CA GLN A 25 12.89 4.64 -0.80
C GLN A 25 12.58 5.76 -1.77
N VAL A 26 11.33 5.88 -2.13
CA VAL A 26 10.86 6.91 -3.06
C VAL A 26 9.73 7.65 -2.39
N ALA A 27 9.78 8.98 -2.42
CA ALA A 27 8.76 9.79 -1.79
C ALA A 27 7.38 9.44 -2.34
N LEU A 28 6.40 9.43 -1.46
CA LEU A 28 5.03 9.09 -1.82
C LEU A 28 4.21 10.30 -2.25
N GLU A 29 4.69 11.49 -1.93
CA GLU A 29 3.93 12.70 -2.18
C GLU A 29 3.65 12.86 -3.68
N GLY A 30 2.40 13.24 -3.99
CA GLY A 30 2.03 13.48 -5.38
C GLY A 30 1.67 12.23 -6.16
N ARG A 31 1.78 11.06 -5.56
CA ARG A 31 1.45 9.81 -6.25
C ARG A 31 -0.01 9.49 -6.00
N ASP A 32 -0.61 8.72 -6.90
CA ASP A 32 -2.02 8.33 -6.80
C ASP A 32 -2.14 7.09 -5.93
N LEU A 33 -2.18 7.32 -4.62
CA LEU A 33 -2.19 6.23 -3.65
C LEU A 33 -3.51 6.24 -2.88
N ARG A 34 -4.04 5.05 -2.62
CA ARG A 34 -5.25 4.87 -1.83
C ARG A 34 -5.02 3.80 -0.79
N LEU A 35 -5.44 4.10 0.43
CA LEU A 35 -5.24 3.21 1.56
C LEU A 35 -6.58 2.65 2.01
N PHE A 36 -6.62 1.33 2.21
CA PHE A 36 -7.80 0.68 2.75
C PHE A 36 -7.43 -0.11 3.99
N VAL A 37 -8.32 -0.06 4.97
CA VAL A 37 -8.20 -0.86 6.18
C VAL A 37 -9.23 -1.96 6.12
N HIS A 38 -8.79 -3.21 6.31
CA HIS A 38 -9.68 -4.36 6.26
C HIS A 38 -9.95 -4.81 7.68
N LEU A 39 -11.19 -4.67 8.10
CA LEU A 39 -11.61 -5.06 9.43
C LEU A 39 -11.84 -6.56 9.51
N PRO A 40 -11.72 -7.14 10.71
CA PRO A 40 -12.03 -8.55 10.87
C PRO A 40 -13.45 -8.92 10.47
N SER A 41 -14.36 -7.95 10.48
CA SER A 41 -15.74 -8.15 10.06
C SER A 41 -15.91 -8.17 8.56
N HIS A 42 -14.82 -8.16 7.79
CA HIS A 42 -14.82 -8.17 6.34
C HIS A 42 -15.30 -6.88 5.71
N MET A 43 -15.19 -5.78 6.45
CA MET A 43 -15.44 -4.46 5.90
C MET A 43 -14.12 -3.85 5.47
N ASP A 44 -14.14 -3.20 4.31
CA ASP A 44 -12.97 -2.49 3.80
C ASP A 44 -13.29 -1.00 3.85
N ILE A 45 -12.45 -0.25 4.54
CA ILE A 45 -12.70 1.17 4.78
C ILE A 45 -11.56 1.97 4.19
N PRO A 46 -11.88 2.94 3.29
CA PRO A 46 -10.84 3.84 2.81
C PRO A 46 -10.43 4.79 3.92
N VAL A 47 -9.15 5.07 4.02
CA VAL A 47 -8.60 5.90 5.09
C VAL A 47 -7.68 6.93 4.48
N ASP A 48 -7.88 8.19 4.90
CA ASP A 48 -6.97 9.26 4.50
C ASP A 48 -5.65 9.13 5.26
N PHE A 49 -4.58 9.55 4.61
CA PHE A 49 -3.27 9.47 5.22
C PHE A 49 -2.42 10.64 4.73
N THR A 50 -1.39 10.96 5.52
CA THR A 50 -0.39 11.92 5.13
C THR A 50 0.90 11.16 4.86
N THR A 51 1.89 11.87 4.30
CA THR A 51 3.15 11.22 3.96
C THR A 51 4.32 12.02 4.53
N GLU A 52 5.34 11.29 4.93
CA GLU A 52 6.65 11.83 5.28
C GLU A 52 7.67 11.01 4.52
N GLY A 53 8.22 11.59 3.43
CA GLY A 53 9.11 10.82 2.59
C GLY A 53 8.38 9.61 2.02
N ASN A 54 8.86 8.43 2.33
CA ASN A 54 8.23 7.19 1.85
C ASN A 54 7.35 6.52 2.90
N THR A 55 6.99 7.25 3.96
CA THR A 55 6.17 6.67 5.03
C THR A 55 4.76 7.24 4.98
N ALA A 56 3.78 6.36 5.01
CA ALA A 56 2.37 6.75 5.12
C ALA A 56 2.02 6.81 6.60
N ILE A 57 1.34 7.88 7.00
CA ILE A 57 0.97 8.09 8.39
C ILE A 57 -0.53 8.32 8.45
N PHE A 58 -1.22 7.52 9.25
CA PHE A 58 -2.67 7.62 9.32
C PHE A 58 -3.15 7.16 10.69
N THR A 59 -4.39 7.52 11.00
CA THR A 59 -4.99 7.22 12.29
C THR A 59 -6.24 6.36 12.09
N ILE A 60 -6.30 5.27 12.83
CA ILE A 60 -7.51 4.47 12.95
C ILE A 60 -8.18 4.91 14.23
N SER A 61 -9.23 5.72 14.12
CA SER A 61 -9.88 6.23 15.31
C SER A 61 -10.60 5.11 16.05
N GLY A 62 -10.75 5.29 17.35
CA GLY A 62 -11.50 4.31 18.14
C GLY A 62 -12.91 4.12 17.64
N ALA A 63 -13.49 5.17 17.05
CA ALA A 63 -14.85 5.11 16.54
C ALA A 63 -14.96 4.21 15.30
N MET A 64 -13.88 4.03 14.57
CA MET A 64 -13.85 3.15 13.41
C MET A 64 -13.77 1.68 13.78
N GLN A 65 -13.40 1.39 15.02
CA GLN A 65 -13.11 0.02 15.43
C GLN A 65 -14.40 -0.69 15.80
N LYS A 66 -14.90 -1.49 14.88
CA LYS A 66 -16.18 -2.15 15.07
C LYS A 66 -16.06 -3.58 15.57
N SER A 67 -14.87 -4.16 15.50
CA SER A 67 -14.71 -5.56 15.88
C SER A 67 -13.29 -5.80 16.36
N ILE A 68 -13.15 -6.77 17.24
CA ILE A 68 -11.83 -7.24 17.67
C ILE A 68 -11.29 -8.19 16.62
N GLY A 69 -9.99 -8.40 16.64
CA GLY A 69 -9.34 -9.30 15.70
C GLY A 69 -8.21 -8.62 14.98
N VAL A 70 -7.70 -9.30 13.96
CA VAL A 70 -6.54 -8.85 13.22
C VAL A 70 -6.99 -7.90 12.11
N TYR A 71 -6.33 -6.74 12.06
CA TYR A 71 -6.59 -5.74 11.04
C TYR A 71 -5.51 -5.83 9.97
N ARG A 72 -5.93 -5.66 8.71
CA ARG A 72 -5.04 -5.71 7.56
C ARG A 72 -5.14 -4.41 6.80
N LEU A 73 -4.11 -4.13 6.01
CA LEU A 73 -4.03 -2.90 5.24
C LEU A 73 -3.71 -3.22 3.80
N THR A 74 -4.18 -2.36 2.90
CA THR A 74 -3.78 -2.43 1.50
C THR A 74 -3.52 -1.02 1.00
N MET A 75 -2.37 -0.83 0.37
CA MET A 75 -2.04 0.42 -0.30
C MET A 75 -2.10 0.17 -1.79
N TRP A 76 -2.97 0.91 -2.47
CA TRP A 76 -3.12 0.83 -3.91
C TRP A 76 -2.42 2.00 -4.57
N GLU A 77 -1.82 1.75 -5.70
CA GLU A 77 -1.36 2.84 -6.57
C GLU A 77 -2.06 2.70 -7.91
N ASN A 78 -2.56 3.83 -8.42
CA ASN A 78 -3.29 3.88 -9.69
C ASN A 78 -4.51 2.97 -9.67
N LEU A 79 -5.26 3.00 -8.57
CA LEU A 79 -6.46 2.16 -8.44
C LEU A 79 -7.43 2.45 -9.56
N GLN A 80 -7.88 1.40 -10.24
CA GLN A 80 -8.81 1.48 -11.36
C GLN A 80 -8.25 2.28 -12.54
N LYS A 81 -6.93 2.35 -12.61
CA LYS A 81 -6.23 3.02 -13.70
C LYS A 81 -5.17 2.09 -14.25
N ARG A 82 -4.60 2.51 -15.36
CA ARG A 82 -3.50 1.75 -15.94
C ARG A 82 -2.30 1.78 -14.99
N GLY A 83 -1.65 0.66 -14.85
CA GLY A 83 -0.53 0.57 -13.92
C GLY A 83 -0.94 0.32 -12.49
N GLN A 84 -2.16 -0.20 -12.30
CA GLN A 84 -2.67 -0.48 -10.97
C GLN A 84 -1.80 -1.52 -10.27
N THR A 85 -1.43 -1.22 -9.04
CA THR A 85 -0.67 -2.16 -8.24
C THR A 85 -1.04 -1.95 -6.77
N ALA A 86 -0.72 -2.94 -5.94
CA ALA A 86 -1.06 -2.86 -4.54
C ALA A 86 -0.09 -3.67 -3.71
N VAL A 87 0.00 -3.30 -2.44
CA VAL A 87 0.74 -4.08 -1.47
C VAL A 87 -0.10 -4.21 -0.20
N ASP A 88 -0.06 -5.38 0.39
CA ASP A 88 -0.84 -5.71 1.58
C ASP A 88 0.05 -5.81 2.80
N TYR A 89 -0.50 -5.44 3.94
CA TYR A 89 0.11 -5.71 5.23
C TYR A 89 -0.87 -6.59 5.99
N CYS A 90 -0.56 -7.87 6.11
CA CYS A 90 -1.58 -8.85 6.52
C CYS A 90 -1.85 -8.88 8.00
N LYS A 91 -0.89 -8.47 8.83
CA LYS A 91 -1.05 -8.50 10.28
C LYS A 91 -0.55 -7.20 10.85
N ALA A 92 -1.32 -6.13 10.63
CA ALA A 92 -0.88 -4.81 11.07
C ALA A 92 -0.94 -4.69 12.58
N PHE A 93 -2.06 -5.09 13.17
CA PHE A 93 -2.25 -5.10 14.62
C PHE A 93 -3.49 -5.91 14.93
N GLU A 94 -3.64 -6.24 16.18
CA GLU A 94 -4.82 -6.99 16.65
C GLU A 94 -5.53 -6.20 17.72
N LEU A 95 -6.83 -6.01 17.57
CA LEU A 95 -7.64 -5.40 18.62
C LEU A 95 -8.18 -6.47 19.53
N VAL A 96 -8.09 -6.22 20.82
CA VAL A 96 -8.54 -7.17 21.84
C VAL A 96 -9.47 -6.46 22.80
N PRO A 97 -10.35 -7.21 23.48
CA PRO A 97 -11.17 -6.62 24.54
C PRO A 97 -10.29 -6.16 25.69
N THR A 98 -10.81 -5.22 26.45
CA THR A 98 -10.08 -4.67 27.59
C THR A 98 -9.58 -5.77 28.52
N THR A 99 -10.39 -6.79 28.74
CA THR A 99 -10.08 -7.82 29.72
C THR A 99 -8.90 -8.70 29.33
N LEU A 100 -8.45 -8.63 28.06
CA LEU A 100 -7.34 -9.47 27.63
C LEU A 100 -5.98 -8.78 27.77
N LEU A 101 -5.96 -7.53 28.21
CA LEU A 101 -4.70 -6.83 28.42
C LEU A 101 -4.19 -7.12 29.83
N GLU A 102 -2.88 -7.30 29.90
CA GLU A 102 -2.24 -7.66 31.16
C GLU A 102 -1.29 -6.55 31.60
N GLY A 103 -0.71 -6.76 32.76
CA GLY A 103 0.33 -5.86 33.24
C GLY A 103 -0.18 -4.58 33.83
N GLY A 104 -1.42 -4.57 34.21
CA GLY A 104 -1.97 -3.39 34.88
C GLY A 104 -2.30 -2.26 33.95
N GLU A 105 -2.62 -2.59 32.71
CA GLU A 105 -3.06 -1.57 31.78
C GLU A 105 -4.22 -0.78 32.38
N ASP A 106 -4.12 0.53 32.34
CA ASP A 106 -5.16 1.39 32.87
C ASP A 106 -6.24 1.54 31.81
N GLU A 107 -7.34 0.85 32.00
CA GLU A 107 -8.40 0.81 31.01
C GLU A 107 -9.17 2.11 30.91
N SER A 108 -9.05 2.97 31.91
CA SER A 108 -9.72 4.24 31.86
C SER A 108 -8.92 5.29 31.08
N ASN A 109 -7.67 4.96 30.74
CA ASN A 109 -6.79 5.88 30.06
C ASN A 109 -6.68 5.51 28.57
N LEU A 110 -7.52 6.15 27.76
CA LEU A 110 -7.56 5.85 26.32
C LEU A 110 -6.67 6.83 25.57
N THR A 111 -5.38 6.61 25.67
CA THR A 111 -4.42 7.45 24.94
C THR A 111 -4.16 6.86 23.57
N THR A 112 -3.63 7.70 22.69
CA THR A 112 -3.29 7.26 21.35
C THR A 112 -2.17 6.23 21.39
N GLU A 113 -2.33 5.18 20.63
CA GLU A 113 -1.34 4.12 20.50
C GLU A 113 -0.62 4.29 19.18
N THR A 114 0.69 4.06 19.17
CA THR A 114 1.47 4.19 17.94
C THR A 114 1.95 2.82 17.49
N VAL A 115 1.75 2.53 16.20
CA VAL A 115 2.20 1.28 15.59
C VAL A 115 3.15 1.62 14.46
N ASN A 116 4.39 1.14 14.55
CA ASN A 116 5.38 1.31 13.51
C ASN A 116 5.51 0.00 12.75
N LEU A 117 5.02 -0.02 11.52
CA LEU A 117 5.03 -1.22 10.71
C LEU A 117 6.36 -1.35 9.98
N GLU A 118 6.64 -2.56 9.53
CA GLU A 118 7.80 -2.78 8.69
C GLU A 118 7.53 -2.26 7.29
N ALA A 119 8.60 -1.99 6.56
CA ALA A 119 8.48 -1.49 5.21
C ALA A 119 7.90 -2.58 4.30
N SER A 120 7.02 -2.15 3.41
CA SER A 120 6.45 -2.98 2.36
C SER A 120 6.84 -2.37 1.04
N SER A 121 6.95 -3.19 -0.01
CA SER A 121 7.40 -2.70 -1.30
C SER A 121 6.28 -2.80 -2.33
N LEU A 122 5.93 -1.66 -2.92
CA LEU A 122 5.05 -1.64 -4.08
C LEU A 122 5.88 -1.96 -5.31
N VAL A 123 5.42 -2.94 -6.10
CA VAL A 123 6.12 -3.33 -7.31
C VAL A 123 5.41 -2.69 -8.48
N ILE A 124 6.12 -1.82 -9.19
CA ILE A 124 5.57 -1.10 -10.32
C ILE A 124 6.17 -1.65 -11.59
N GLY A 125 5.28 -2.06 -12.52
CA GLY A 125 5.71 -2.64 -13.76
C GLY A 125 6.37 -3.98 -13.54
N LEU A 126 7.37 -4.30 -14.33
CA LEU A 126 8.15 -5.49 -14.11
C LEU A 126 9.16 -5.22 -13.00
N PRO A 127 9.63 -6.28 -12.33
CA PRO A 127 10.55 -6.07 -11.21
C PRO A 127 11.71 -5.18 -11.64
N GLY A 128 11.87 -4.05 -10.93
CA GLY A 128 12.97 -3.15 -11.17
C GLY A 128 12.79 -2.20 -12.33
N GLU A 129 11.69 -2.30 -13.08
CA GLU A 129 11.50 -1.41 -14.21
C GLU A 129 10.03 -1.36 -14.57
N SER A 130 9.66 -0.30 -15.29
CA SER A 130 8.29 -0.15 -15.76
C SER A 130 8.05 -1.06 -16.95
N ALA A 131 6.76 -1.25 -17.30
CA ALA A 131 6.41 -2.04 -18.45
C ALA A 131 7.00 -1.42 -19.73
N TYR A 132 7.03 -0.09 -19.78
CA TYR A 132 7.59 0.59 -20.93
C TYR A 132 9.09 0.36 -21.01
N GLU A 133 9.78 0.41 -19.88
CA GLU A 133 11.23 0.17 -19.87
C GLU A 133 11.54 -1.24 -20.31
N ALA A 134 10.73 -2.20 -19.88
CA ALA A 134 10.90 -3.57 -20.32
C ALA A 134 10.68 -3.69 -21.83
N PHE A 135 9.65 -3.00 -22.34
CA PHE A 135 9.38 -2.99 -23.77
C PHE A 135 10.56 -2.42 -24.53
N LYS A 136 11.13 -1.30 -24.07
CA LYS A 136 12.28 -0.69 -24.73
C LYS A 136 13.49 -1.61 -24.72
N LYS A 137 13.63 -2.38 -23.63
CA LYS A 137 14.76 -3.28 -23.51
C LYS A 137 14.79 -4.30 -24.65
N TYR A 138 13.61 -4.80 -25.02
CA TYR A 138 13.50 -5.79 -26.08
C TYR A 138 13.25 -5.18 -27.45
N ASN A 139 13.02 -3.87 -27.50
CA ASN A 139 12.74 -3.14 -28.72
C ASN A 139 13.52 -1.84 -28.72
N PRO A 140 14.86 -1.90 -28.70
CA PRO A 140 15.66 -0.70 -28.48
C PRO A 140 15.53 0.34 -29.59
N ASN A 141 15.13 -0.09 -30.77
CA ASN A 141 14.99 0.84 -31.89
C ASN A 141 13.58 1.38 -32.04
N SER A 142 12.70 1.03 -31.12
CA SER A 142 11.32 1.51 -31.18
C SER A 142 11.28 3.00 -30.87
N GLU A 143 10.45 3.72 -31.62
CA GLU A 143 10.21 5.13 -31.37
C GLU A 143 8.92 5.37 -30.59
N LEU A 144 8.28 4.29 -30.15
CA LEU A 144 7.06 4.39 -29.36
C LEU A 144 7.37 5.04 -28.02
N THR A 145 6.62 6.08 -27.68
CA THR A 145 6.80 6.74 -26.39
C THR A 145 6.09 5.95 -25.31
N GLU A 146 6.44 6.27 -24.06
CA GLU A 146 5.78 5.60 -22.93
C GLU A 146 4.28 5.87 -22.95
N GLU A 147 3.90 7.08 -23.30
CA GLU A 147 2.49 7.42 -23.37
C GLU A 147 1.77 6.62 -24.43
N GLU A 148 2.37 6.51 -25.60
CA GLU A 148 1.78 5.73 -26.68
C GLU A 148 1.68 4.27 -26.32
N TYR A 149 2.69 3.73 -25.66
CA TYR A 149 2.67 2.35 -25.21
C TYR A 149 1.53 2.12 -24.24
N ALA A 150 1.32 3.06 -23.32
CA ALA A 150 0.29 2.92 -22.32
C ALA A 150 -1.11 3.03 -22.91
N GLU A 151 -1.28 3.82 -23.97
CA GLU A 151 -2.60 4.05 -24.54
C GLU A 151 -3.06 2.95 -25.46
N ALA A 152 -2.18 2.05 -25.86
CA ALA A 152 -2.53 0.98 -26.79
C ALA A 152 -2.20 -0.38 -26.21
N PRO A 153 -2.74 -0.71 -25.03
CA PRO A 153 -2.36 -1.95 -24.38
C PRO A 153 -2.83 -3.19 -25.13
N ILE A 154 -4.01 -3.12 -25.75
CA ILE A 154 -4.55 -4.27 -26.45
C ILE A 154 -3.69 -4.60 -27.65
N ASN A 155 -3.13 -3.59 -28.27
CA ASN A 155 -2.28 -3.75 -29.43
C ASN A 155 -0.81 -3.67 -29.07
N ALA A 156 -0.47 -3.81 -27.80
CA ALA A 156 0.92 -3.64 -27.39
C ALA A 156 1.85 -4.58 -28.16
N ALA A 157 1.44 -5.84 -28.33
CA ALA A 157 2.28 -6.80 -29.05
C ALA A 157 2.42 -6.40 -30.51
N ASN A 158 1.31 -5.99 -31.14
CA ASN A 158 1.36 -5.56 -32.54
C ASN A 158 2.15 -4.29 -32.70
N ALA A 159 1.93 -3.34 -31.78
CA ALA A 159 2.67 -2.09 -31.81
C ALA A 159 4.17 -2.34 -31.65
N ALA A 160 4.53 -3.26 -30.75
CA ALA A 160 5.92 -3.59 -30.55
C ALA A 160 6.52 -4.20 -31.81
N ASN A 161 5.78 -5.09 -32.47
CA ASN A 161 6.27 -5.72 -33.70
C ASN A 161 6.45 -4.69 -34.82
N GLU A 162 5.49 -3.79 -34.96
CA GLU A 162 5.59 -2.77 -36.00
C GLU A 162 6.70 -1.78 -35.69
N ALA A 163 6.83 -1.39 -34.44
CA ALA A 163 7.91 -0.49 -34.05
C ALA A 163 9.27 -1.12 -34.29
N ALA A 164 9.39 -2.43 -34.00
CA ALA A 164 10.63 -3.13 -34.25
C ALA A 164 10.92 -3.23 -35.73
N LYS A 165 9.89 -3.38 -36.57
CA LYS A 165 10.08 -3.44 -38.03
C LYS A 165 10.49 -2.09 -38.59
N ALA A 166 9.95 -1.01 -37.99
CA ALA A 166 10.27 0.33 -38.45
C ALA A 166 11.67 0.74 -38.08
N ALA A 167 12.26 0.06 -37.14
CA ALA A 167 13.60 0.42 -36.63
C ALA A 167 14.73 -0.09 -37.55
#